data_fb0c7d91ea6db15c3eb23fe5d7386cca
#
_entry.id   fb0c7d91ea6db15c3eb23fe5d7386cca
#
_cell.length_a   1.000
_cell.length_b   1.000
_cell.length_c   1.000
_cell.angle_alpha   90.00
_cell.angle_beta   90.00
_cell.angle_gamma   90.00
#
_symmetry.space_group_name_H-M   'P 1'
#
loop_
_entity.id
_entity.type
_entity.pdbx_description
1 polymer ?
#
loop_
_entity_poly.entity_id
_entity_poly.type
_entity_poly.pdbx_seq_one_letter_code
_entity_poly.pdbx_strand_id
1 'polypeptide(L)'
;MSRIQNVSSVILAVLMLTLVGCADKGKTGDEMKGGKDNAAMGAKESLDSEPIGIMEGRTSGPMLPLYFDFDSSAIRQDQIVRMDGNAAFLKSKPVLIRIEGNCDPRGTQEYNMALGERRALSAQKYLVGKGIPKERMTTISYGAEQLLLQGHDELSWAQNRRADFVIVK
;
A
#
# COMPACT_ATOMS: atom_id res chain seq x y z
N MET A 1 37.48 -10.00 -39.37
CA MET A 1 37.57 -8.79 -40.19
C MET A 1 36.52 -7.82 -39.62
N SER A 2 36.94 -7.00 -38.67
CA SER A 2 37.30 -5.59 -38.71
C SER A 2 36.11 -4.69 -39.03
N ARG A 3 35.71 -3.69 -38.23
CA ARG A 3 36.35 -2.59 -37.47
C ARG A 3 35.27 -2.00 -36.55
N ILE A 4 35.40 -1.75 -35.24
CA ILE A 4 36.10 -0.70 -34.53
C ILE A 4 36.03 0.69 -35.20
N GLN A 5 35.32 1.61 -34.49
CA GLN A 5 35.72 3.04 -34.33
C GLN A 5 34.64 3.65 -33.40
N ASN A 6 34.90 3.94 -32.18
CA ASN A 6 35.50 5.03 -31.45
C ASN A 6 35.30 6.41 -32.11
N VAL A 7 34.51 7.28 -31.44
CA VAL A 7 34.68 8.72 -31.37
C VAL A 7 34.08 9.13 -30.00
N SER A 8 34.80 9.28 -28.94
CA SER A 8 35.75 10.30 -28.55
C SER A 8 35.17 11.72 -28.47
N SER A 9 34.97 12.08 -27.22
CA SER A 9 35.45 13.32 -26.53
C SER A 9 34.91 14.69 -26.88
N VAL A 10 34.70 15.39 -25.78
CA VAL A 10 34.96 16.81 -25.47
C VAL A 10 33.88 17.81 -25.91
N ILE A 11 33.19 18.45 -24.96
CA ILE A 11 33.47 19.85 -24.63
C ILE A 11 32.89 20.15 -23.23
N LEU A 12 33.80 20.57 -22.40
CA LEU A 12 33.66 21.23 -21.11
C LEU A 12 33.34 22.71 -21.35
N ALA A 13 32.28 23.25 -20.78
CA ALA A 13 32.12 24.69 -20.66
C ALA A 13 31.55 25.06 -19.30
N VAL A 14 32.44 25.57 -18.48
CA VAL A 14 32.24 26.31 -17.24
C VAL A 14 31.49 27.60 -17.53
N LEU A 15 30.41 27.89 -16.77
CA LEU A 15 30.01 29.27 -16.57
C LEU A 15 29.52 29.43 -15.11
N MET A 16 30.47 29.95 -14.29
CA MET A 16 30.17 30.61 -13.03
C MET A 16 29.46 31.95 -13.32
N LEU A 17 28.37 32.19 -12.63
CA LEU A 17 27.88 33.56 -12.44
C LEU A 17 27.49 33.75 -10.99
N THR A 18 28.29 34.51 -10.29
CA THR A 18 28.12 35.09 -8.94
C THR A 18 27.25 36.34 -9.01
N LEU A 19 26.27 36.50 -8.13
CA LEU A 19 25.68 37.77 -7.65
C LEU A 19 25.09 37.45 -6.25
N VAL A 20 25.67 37.88 -5.21
CA VAL A 20 25.88 39.08 -4.40
C VAL A 20 24.64 39.96 -4.22
N GLY A 21 24.23 40.10 -2.97
CA GLY A 21 23.46 41.20 -2.39
C GLY A 21 21.97 40.85 -2.17
N CYS A 22 21.33 41.16 -1.09
CA CYS A 22 21.50 42.18 -0.05
C CYS A 22 20.91 41.75 1.27
N ALA A 23 21.58 42.14 2.35
CA ALA A 23 21.04 42.16 3.71
C ALA A 23 20.04 43.32 3.86
N ASP A 24 18.93 43.09 4.57
CA ASP A 24 18.22 44.17 5.19
C ASP A 24 17.91 43.83 6.65
N LYS A 25 18.33 44.75 7.54
CA LYS A 25 18.12 44.75 8.97
C LYS A 25 16.86 45.57 9.27
N GLY A 26 15.91 44.99 9.92
CA GLY A 26 14.83 45.70 10.58
C GLY A 26 14.67 45.20 12.01
N LYS A 27 15.26 45.95 12.98
CA LYS A 27 14.97 45.87 14.40
C LYS A 27 13.61 46.52 14.67
N THR A 28 12.79 45.91 15.46
CA THR A 28 12.16 46.56 16.60
C THR A 28 11.58 45.49 17.52
N GLY A 29 11.91 45.62 18.76
CA GLY A 29 11.51 44.87 19.90
C GLY A 29 10.14 45.33 20.43
N ASP A 30 9.55 44.39 21.13
CA ASP A 30 8.74 44.68 22.29
C ASP A 30 8.78 43.48 23.24
N GLU A 31 9.31 43.76 24.42
CA GLU A 31 9.22 42.88 25.58
C GLU A 31 7.77 42.85 26.09
N MET A 32 7.22 41.66 26.31
CA MET A 32 6.16 41.49 27.28
C MET A 32 6.42 40.28 28.15
N LYS A 33 6.52 40.57 29.42
CA LYS A 33 6.69 39.68 30.57
C LYS A 33 5.54 38.70 30.74
N GLY A 34 5.91 37.49 31.15
CA GLY A 34 5.26 36.81 32.27
C GLY A 34 4.07 35.91 31.95
N GLY A 35 4.31 34.63 31.95
CA GLY A 35 3.33 33.59 32.12
C GLY A 35 4.05 32.29 32.45
N LYS A 36 4.21 32.03 33.76
CA LYS A 36 4.50 30.69 34.26
C LYS A 36 3.24 29.86 34.07
N ASP A 37 3.23 28.89 33.20
CA ASP A 37 2.26 27.83 33.28
C ASP A 37 2.90 26.53 32.87
N ASN A 38 3.05 25.67 33.82
CA ASN A 38 3.00 24.22 33.86
C ASN A 38 3.39 23.48 32.59
N ALA A 39 4.62 23.03 32.57
CA ALA A 39 5.03 21.87 31.81
C ALA A 39 4.19 20.66 32.27
N ALA A 40 3.10 20.39 31.60
CA ALA A 40 2.55 19.05 31.57
C ALA A 40 3.58 18.17 30.85
N MET A 41 4.32 17.40 31.65
CA MET A 41 5.14 16.31 31.15
C MET A 41 4.21 15.41 30.32
N GLY A 42 4.28 15.52 28.98
CA GLY A 42 3.74 14.52 28.09
C GLY A 42 4.37 13.20 28.51
N ALA A 43 3.52 12.25 28.93
CA ALA A 43 3.93 10.89 29.15
C ALA A 43 4.70 10.46 27.90
N LYS A 44 5.94 10.02 28.08
CA LYS A 44 6.66 9.33 27.02
C LYS A 44 5.84 8.09 26.71
N GLU A 45 5.10 8.12 25.60
CA GLU A 45 4.57 6.92 25.02
C GLU A 45 5.76 6.00 24.75
N SER A 46 5.72 4.83 25.38
CA SER A 46 6.71 3.80 25.18
C SER A 46 6.70 3.41 23.70
N LEU A 47 7.82 3.64 23.02
CA LEU A 47 8.04 3.18 21.63
C LEU A 47 8.15 1.64 21.51
N ASP A 48 7.96 0.94 22.63
CA ASP A 48 7.95 -0.53 22.72
C ASP A 48 6.56 -1.16 22.57
N SER A 49 5.51 -0.39 22.25
CA SER A 49 4.29 -0.99 21.73
C SER A 49 4.62 -1.55 20.35
N GLU A 50 4.63 -2.88 20.21
CA GLU A 50 4.58 -3.56 18.91
C GLU A 50 3.67 -2.72 18.00
N PRO A 51 4.14 -2.28 16.81
CA PRO A 51 3.27 -1.53 15.92
C PRO A 51 2.07 -2.43 15.67
N ILE A 52 0.91 -2.04 16.19
CA ILE A 52 -0.37 -2.58 15.74
C ILE A 52 -0.33 -2.27 14.26
N GLY A 53 0.04 -3.31 13.46
CA GLY A 53 0.33 -3.14 12.06
C GLY A 53 -0.80 -2.33 11.47
N ILE A 54 -0.47 -1.24 10.79
CA ILE A 54 -1.43 -0.47 10.00
C ILE A 54 -2.09 -1.51 9.11
N MET A 55 -3.35 -1.85 9.43
CA MET A 55 -4.10 -2.85 8.68
C MET A 55 -4.35 -2.22 7.31
N GLU A 56 -3.53 -2.59 6.33
CA GLU A 56 -3.81 -2.23 4.96
C GLU A 56 -5.14 -2.88 4.56
N GLY A 57 -6.05 -2.12 4.06
CA GLY A 57 -7.37 -2.61 3.67
C GLY A 57 -8.19 -3.08 4.89
N ARG A 58 -8.87 -4.21 4.72
CA ARG A 58 -9.65 -4.90 5.76
C ARG A 58 -9.01 -6.23 6.16
N THR A 59 -7.78 -6.44 5.71
CA THR A 59 -7.05 -7.70 5.93
C THR A 59 -6.64 -7.84 7.40
N SER A 60 -6.86 -9.02 7.98
CA SER A 60 -6.44 -9.33 9.34
C SER A 60 -4.92 -9.50 9.39
N GLY A 61 -4.25 -8.72 10.23
CA GLY A 61 -2.81 -8.85 10.42
C GLY A 61 -2.41 -10.23 10.97
N PRO A 62 -1.22 -10.74 10.65
CA PRO A 62 -0.15 -10.10 9.89
C PRO A 62 -0.23 -10.32 8.37
N MET A 63 -1.34 -10.81 7.84
CA MET A 63 -1.53 -10.93 6.38
C MET A 63 -1.61 -9.56 5.71
N LEU A 64 -1.32 -9.52 4.42
CA LEU A 64 -1.36 -8.31 3.60
C LEU A 64 -2.39 -8.45 2.47
N PRO A 65 -3.11 -7.38 2.11
CA PRO A 65 -4.03 -7.41 0.98
C PRO A 65 -3.27 -7.59 -0.33
N LEU A 66 -3.96 -8.14 -1.32
CA LEU A 66 -3.48 -8.36 -2.68
C LEU A 66 -4.13 -7.33 -3.61
N TYR A 67 -3.32 -6.56 -4.35
CA TYR A 67 -3.80 -5.53 -5.27
C TYR A 67 -3.77 -5.98 -6.73
N PHE A 68 -4.72 -5.48 -7.51
CA PHE A 68 -4.92 -5.85 -8.92
C PHE A 68 -4.87 -4.63 -9.85
N ASP A 69 -4.52 -4.89 -11.11
CA ASP A 69 -4.67 -3.91 -12.16
C ASP A 69 -6.15 -3.66 -12.50
N PHE A 70 -6.39 -2.57 -13.24
CA PHE A 70 -7.73 -2.27 -13.75
C PHE A 70 -8.23 -3.44 -14.60
N ASP A 71 -9.48 -3.81 -14.40
CA ASP A 71 -10.18 -4.86 -15.12
C ASP A 71 -9.46 -6.23 -15.13
N SER A 72 -8.64 -6.50 -14.13
CA SER A 72 -7.85 -7.72 -14.03
C SER A 72 -8.11 -8.47 -12.73
N SER A 73 -8.06 -9.81 -12.81
CA SER A 73 -7.99 -10.73 -11.68
C SER A 73 -6.67 -11.52 -11.66
N ALA A 74 -5.73 -11.19 -12.54
CA ALA A 74 -4.41 -11.80 -12.55
C ALA A 74 -3.55 -11.26 -11.39
N ILE A 75 -2.84 -12.13 -10.71
CA ILE A 75 -1.90 -11.73 -9.66
C ILE A 75 -0.68 -11.11 -10.31
N ARG A 76 -0.38 -9.86 -9.96
CA ARG A 76 0.77 -9.12 -10.44
C ARG A 76 2.06 -9.69 -9.86
N GLN A 77 3.14 -9.59 -10.61
CA GLN A 77 4.45 -10.09 -10.19
C GLN A 77 4.96 -9.43 -8.88
N ASP A 78 4.73 -8.14 -8.73
CA ASP A 78 5.11 -7.39 -7.52
C ASP A 78 4.29 -7.77 -6.28
N GLN A 79 3.13 -8.41 -6.45
CA GLN A 79 2.27 -8.88 -5.35
C GLN A 79 2.60 -10.30 -4.87
N ILE A 80 3.47 -11.02 -5.59
CA ILE A 80 3.86 -12.41 -5.24
C ILE A 80 4.47 -12.47 -3.83
N VAL A 81 5.31 -11.51 -3.47
CA VAL A 81 5.95 -11.47 -2.14
C VAL A 81 4.91 -11.36 -1.01
N ARG A 82 3.85 -10.56 -1.20
CA ARG A 82 2.73 -10.46 -0.23
C ARG A 82 2.01 -11.80 -0.10
N MET A 83 1.71 -12.46 -1.22
CA MET A 83 1.04 -13.75 -1.24
C MET A 83 1.88 -14.85 -0.61
N ASP A 84 3.19 -14.84 -0.80
CA ASP A 84 4.11 -15.79 -0.16
C ASP A 84 4.17 -15.58 1.36
N GLY A 85 4.18 -14.32 1.81
CA GLY A 85 4.07 -13.98 3.23
C GLY A 85 2.76 -14.46 3.84
N ASN A 86 1.62 -14.25 3.17
CA ASN A 86 0.31 -14.75 3.60
C ASN A 86 0.29 -16.30 3.68
N ALA A 87 0.88 -16.97 2.69
CA ALA A 87 0.98 -18.43 2.69
C ALA A 87 1.84 -18.93 3.85
N ALA A 88 2.97 -18.29 4.14
CA ALA A 88 3.83 -18.63 5.27
C ALA A 88 3.09 -18.49 6.62
N PHE A 89 2.37 -17.39 6.81
CA PHE A 89 1.53 -17.19 7.99
C PHE A 89 0.47 -18.30 8.13
N LEU A 90 -0.28 -18.60 7.06
CA LEU A 90 -1.34 -19.61 7.08
C LEU A 90 -0.81 -21.04 7.30
N LYS A 91 0.45 -21.32 6.94
CA LYS A 91 1.13 -22.59 7.29
C LYS A 91 1.46 -22.65 8.77
N SER A 92 1.88 -21.55 9.35
CA SER A 92 2.26 -21.49 10.77
C SER A 92 1.07 -21.44 11.72
N LYS A 93 -0.08 -20.96 11.24
CA LYS A 93 -1.31 -20.78 12.05
C LYS A 93 -2.50 -21.48 11.36
N PRO A 94 -3.12 -22.47 12.00
CA PRO A 94 -4.24 -23.24 11.43
C PRO A 94 -5.57 -22.47 11.58
N VAL A 95 -5.63 -21.23 11.09
CA VAL A 95 -6.83 -20.40 11.11
C VAL A 95 -7.67 -20.60 9.85
N LEU A 96 -8.98 -20.34 9.95
CA LEU A 96 -9.88 -20.22 8.82
C LEU A 96 -9.89 -18.78 8.33
N ILE A 97 -9.93 -18.58 7.02
CA ILE A 97 -9.98 -17.26 6.44
C ILE A 97 -11.13 -17.12 5.43
N ARG A 98 -11.60 -15.90 5.27
CA ARG A 98 -12.44 -15.46 4.17
C ARG A 98 -11.63 -14.53 3.29
N ILE A 99 -11.64 -14.79 1.99
CA ILE A 99 -10.99 -13.97 0.98
C ILE A 99 -12.06 -13.10 0.34
N GLU A 100 -11.93 -11.78 0.49
CA GLU A 100 -12.91 -10.80 0.08
C GLU A 100 -12.43 -10.06 -1.16
N GLY A 101 -13.08 -10.29 -2.31
CA GLY A 101 -12.73 -9.63 -3.56
C GLY A 101 -13.47 -8.29 -3.74
N ASN A 102 -12.69 -7.23 -3.99
CA ASN A 102 -13.18 -5.86 -4.10
C ASN A 102 -12.77 -5.23 -5.44
N CYS A 103 -13.56 -4.26 -5.91
CA CYS A 103 -13.36 -3.51 -7.13
C CYS A 103 -13.40 -2.02 -6.86
N ASP A 104 -12.90 -1.23 -7.82
CA ASP A 104 -13.15 0.21 -7.87
C ASP A 104 -14.59 0.49 -8.33
N PRO A 105 -15.12 1.72 -8.16
CA PRO A 105 -16.53 2.01 -8.41
C PRO A 105 -16.93 2.09 -9.89
N ARG A 106 -16.00 1.90 -10.82
CA ARG A 106 -16.28 1.97 -12.27
C ARG A 106 -16.91 0.67 -12.75
N GLY A 107 -17.89 0.79 -13.67
CA GLY A 107 -18.63 -0.35 -14.21
C GLY A 107 -19.97 -0.60 -13.53
N THR A 108 -20.65 -1.69 -13.92
CA THR A 108 -21.93 -2.08 -13.29
C THR A 108 -21.69 -2.91 -12.04
N GLN A 109 -22.68 -2.96 -11.16
CA GLN A 109 -22.63 -3.76 -9.95
C GLN A 109 -22.42 -5.25 -10.26
N GLU A 110 -23.16 -5.79 -11.21
CA GLU A 110 -23.08 -7.20 -11.61
C GLU A 110 -21.70 -7.54 -12.13
N TYR A 111 -21.12 -6.66 -12.96
CA TYR A 111 -19.79 -6.83 -13.48
C TYR A 111 -18.74 -6.86 -12.37
N ASN A 112 -18.81 -5.88 -11.45
CA ASN A 112 -17.89 -5.78 -10.33
C ASN A 112 -18.03 -6.95 -9.34
N MET A 113 -19.25 -7.44 -9.12
CA MET A 113 -19.46 -8.66 -8.32
C MET A 113 -18.75 -9.85 -8.94
N ALA A 114 -18.89 -10.07 -10.25
CA ALA A 114 -18.21 -11.15 -10.95
C ALA A 114 -16.68 -10.96 -10.98
N LEU A 115 -16.19 -9.73 -11.14
CA LEU A 115 -14.73 -9.44 -11.13
C LEU A 115 -14.14 -9.63 -9.73
N GLY A 116 -14.82 -9.18 -8.69
CA GLY A 116 -14.42 -9.40 -7.30
C GLY A 116 -14.32 -10.89 -6.96
N GLU A 117 -15.31 -11.70 -7.39
CA GLU A 117 -15.25 -13.16 -7.21
C GLU A 117 -14.03 -13.77 -7.92
N ARG A 118 -13.76 -13.40 -9.17
CA ARG A 118 -12.56 -13.87 -9.89
C ARG A 118 -11.27 -13.50 -9.17
N ARG A 119 -11.18 -12.32 -8.54
CA ARG A 119 -10.01 -11.89 -7.74
C ARG A 119 -9.83 -12.75 -6.51
N ALA A 120 -10.90 -12.99 -5.75
CA ALA A 120 -10.87 -13.84 -4.57
C ALA A 120 -10.46 -15.28 -4.93
N LEU A 121 -11.00 -15.84 -6.02
CA LEU A 121 -10.66 -17.17 -6.51
C LEU A 121 -9.20 -17.26 -6.98
N SER A 122 -8.65 -16.21 -7.62
CA SER A 122 -7.25 -16.18 -8.02
C SER A 122 -6.32 -16.23 -6.81
N ALA A 123 -6.64 -15.47 -5.76
CA ALA A 123 -5.91 -15.51 -4.49
C ALA A 123 -6.02 -16.89 -3.81
N GLN A 124 -7.22 -17.47 -3.74
CA GLN A 124 -7.44 -18.81 -3.19
C GLN A 124 -6.62 -19.86 -3.96
N LYS A 125 -6.68 -19.84 -5.29
CA LYS A 125 -5.92 -20.78 -6.16
C LYS A 125 -4.42 -20.69 -5.90
N TYR A 126 -3.89 -19.48 -5.75
CA TYR A 126 -2.48 -19.28 -5.42
C TYR A 126 -2.12 -19.93 -4.08
N LEU A 127 -2.90 -19.67 -3.03
CA LEU A 127 -2.67 -20.25 -1.70
C LEU A 127 -2.79 -21.77 -1.69
N VAL A 128 -3.75 -22.34 -2.44
CA VAL A 128 -3.84 -23.80 -2.64
C VAL A 128 -2.58 -24.34 -3.30
N GLY A 129 -2.06 -23.66 -4.33
CA GLY A 129 -0.78 -24.01 -4.97
C GLY A 129 0.42 -23.94 -4.04
N LYS A 130 0.34 -23.13 -2.98
CA LYS A 130 1.34 -23.08 -1.89
C LYS A 130 1.09 -24.11 -0.77
N GLY A 131 0.08 -24.96 -0.92
CA GLY A 131 -0.20 -26.06 0.01
C GLY A 131 -1.14 -25.71 1.17
N ILE A 132 -1.91 -24.61 1.06
CA ILE A 132 -2.98 -24.31 2.04
C ILE A 132 -4.25 -25.07 1.64
N PRO A 133 -4.85 -25.88 2.54
CA PRO A 133 -6.08 -26.61 2.25
C PRO A 133 -7.22 -25.67 1.85
N LYS A 134 -7.94 -26.02 0.78
CA LYS A 134 -9.05 -25.20 0.26
C LYS A 134 -10.17 -25.03 1.30
N GLU A 135 -10.39 -26.02 2.12
CA GLU A 135 -11.41 -26.09 3.16
C GLU A 135 -11.21 -25.03 4.26
N ARG A 136 -9.99 -24.50 4.35
CA ARG A 136 -9.66 -23.40 5.26
C ARG A 136 -9.98 -22.01 4.71
N MET A 137 -10.45 -21.93 3.46
CA MET A 137 -10.62 -20.67 2.75
C MET A 137 -12.01 -20.61 2.11
N THR A 138 -12.77 -19.58 2.46
CA THR A 138 -13.99 -19.20 1.76
C THR A 138 -13.75 -17.95 0.92
N THR A 139 -14.48 -17.80 -0.19
CA THR A 139 -14.42 -16.60 -1.02
C THR A 139 -15.76 -15.86 -0.96
N ILE A 140 -15.70 -14.55 -1.04
CA ILE A 140 -16.85 -13.67 -1.22
C ILE A 140 -16.45 -12.48 -2.08
N SER A 141 -17.38 -12.02 -2.91
CA SER A 141 -17.22 -10.76 -3.62
C SER A 141 -18.08 -9.68 -2.97
N TYR A 142 -17.52 -8.51 -2.83
CA TYR A 142 -18.25 -7.29 -2.51
C TYR A 142 -18.34 -6.34 -3.71
N GLY A 143 -17.73 -6.72 -4.86
CA GLY A 143 -17.72 -5.82 -6.01
C GLY A 143 -17.21 -4.44 -5.62
N ALA A 144 -17.98 -3.40 -5.89
CA ALA A 144 -17.69 -2.02 -5.49
C ALA A 144 -18.43 -1.57 -4.21
N GLU A 145 -19.01 -2.49 -3.44
CA GLU A 145 -19.83 -2.14 -2.26
C GLU A 145 -18.98 -1.78 -1.04
N GLN A 146 -17.70 -2.21 -0.98
CA GLN A 146 -16.82 -1.97 0.16
C GLN A 146 -15.57 -1.20 -0.25
N LEU A 147 -15.77 0.06 -0.64
CA LEU A 147 -14.66 0.96 -0.97
C LEU A 147 -13.87 1.33 0.28
N LEU A 148 -12.54 1.36 0.15
CA LEU A 148 -11.63 1.95 1.15
C LEU A 148 -11.58 3.47 0.98
N LEU A 149 -11.45 3.91 -0.26
CA LEU A 149 -11.37 5.31 -0.61
C LEU A 149 -12.48 5.66 -1.61
N GLN A 150 -13.16 6.77 -1.36
CA GLN A 150 -14.26 7.24 -2.19
C GLN A 150 -13.82 8.30 -3.22
N GLY A 151 -12.51 8.52 -3.38
CA GLY A 151 -11.97 9.44 -4.39
C GLY A 151 -12.23 8.95 -5.81
N HIS A 152 -12.30 9.91 -6.75
CA HIS A 152 -12.49 9.67 -8.17
C HIS A 152 -11.16 9.81 -8.95
N ASP A 153 -10.09 9.26 -8.41
CA ASP A 153 -8.75 9.30 -8.95
C ASP A 153 -8.11 7.90 -8.95
N GLU A 154 -7.05 7.73 -9.73
CA GLU A 154 -6.40 6.41 -9.89
C GLU A 154 -5.79 5.91 -8.58
N LEU A 155 -5.36 6.80 -7.67
CA LEU A 155 -4.82 6.40 -6.37
C LEU A 155 -5.89 5.72 -5.52
N SER A 156 -7.07 6.34 -5.44
CA SER A 156 -8.24 5.80 -4.73
C SER A 156 -8.73 4.49 -5.35
N TRP A 157 -8.81 4.45 -6.68
CA TRP A 157 -9.24 3.25 -7.40
C TRP A 157 -8.28 2.08 -7.23
N ALA A 158 -6.97 2.34 -7.28
CA ALA A 158 -5.95 1.32 -7.07
C ALA A 158 -6.06 0.66 -5.68
N GLN A 159 -6.36 1.42 -4.64
CA GLN A 159 -6.59 0.89 -3.29
C GLN A 159 -7.87 0.07 -3.17
N ASN A 160 -8.87 0.38 -3.98
CA ASN A 160 -10.13 -0.36 -4.01
C ASN A 160 -10.01 -1.69 -4.76
N ARG A 161 -9.14 -1.80 -5.76
CA ARG A 161 -8.92 -3.02 -6.54
C ARG A 161 -8.07 -4.03 -5.76
N ARG A 162 -8.68 -4.73 -4.81
CA ARG A 162 -7.95 -5.61 -3.90
C ARG A 162 -8.69 -6.90 -3.55
N ALA A 163 -7.95 -7.85 -3.01
CA ALA A 163 -8.51 -8.94 -2.22
C ALA A 163 -7.99 -8.85 -0.79
N ASP A 164 -8.89 -8.84 0.18
CA ASP A 164 -8.59 -8.87 1.60
C ASP A 164 -8.63 -10.30 2.15
N PHE A 165 -7.87 -10.56 3.22
CA PHE A 165 -7.80 -11.85 3.90
C PHE A 165 -8.25 -11.68 5.35
N VAL A 166 -9.44 -12.13 5.67
CA VAL A 166 -10.08 -11.93 6.97
C VAL A 166 -10.11 -13.24 7.74
N ILE A 167 -9.52 -13.26 8.94
CA ILE A 167 -9.61 -14.43 9.83
C ILE A 167 -11.05 -14.53 10.34
N VAL A 168 -11.66 -15.69 10.14
CA VAL A 168 -13.00 -16.00 10.66
C VAL A 168 -12.87 -16.88 11.90
N LYS A 169 -13.71 -16.58 12.90
CA LYS A 169 -13.73 -17.31 14.17
C LYS A 169 -14.67 -18.50 14.08
#